data_3585ff1ddd502a3f4a79105857f63e8f
#
_entry.id   3585ff1ddd502a3f4a79105857f63e8f
#
_cell.length_a   1.000
_cell.length_b   1.000
_cell.length_c   1.000
_cell.angle_alpha   90.00
_cell.angle_beta   90.00
_cell.angle_gamma   90.00
#
_symmetry.space_group_name_H-M   'P 1'
#
loop_
_entity.id
_entity.type
_entity.pdbx_description
1 polymer ?
#
loop_
_entity_poly.entity_id
_entity_poly.type
_entity_poly.pdbx_seq_one_letter_code
_entity_poly.pdbx_strand_id
1 'polypeptide(L)'
;RDRFILSGGHGSMLLYSLLHLFGYGLTKEDLMNFRQMDSLTPGHPEYRHTRGVETSTGPLGMGISNAVGMAIAEKYLANKFNKEGFIILN
;
A
#
# COMPACT_ATOMS: atom_id res chain seq x y z
N ARG A 1 9.75 2.82 -8.45
CA ARG A 1 8.52 3.37 -7.89
C ARG A 1 8.46 3.17 -6.38
N ASP A 2 8.14 4.20 -5.66
CA ASP A 2 7.98 4.12 -4.21
C ASP A 2 6.73 3.30 -3.86
N ARG A 3 6.84 2.52 -2.80
CA ARG A 3 5.71 1.74 -2.27
C ARG A 3 5.42 2.17 -0.85
N PHE A 4 4.16 2.33 -0.53
CA PHE A 4 3.71 2.73 0.80
C PHE A 4 2.93 1.58 1.42
N ILE A 5 3.30 1.21 2.65
CA ILE A 5 2.65 0.13 3.37
C ILE A 5 2.26 0.63 4.76
N LEU A 6 0.97 0.50 5.08
CA LEU A 6 0.44 0.83 6.40
C LEU A 6 0.51 -0.43 7.27
N SER A 7 1.38 -0.43 8.27
CA SER A 7 1.51 -1.60 9.17
C SER A 7 0.39 -1.63 10.21
N GLY A 8 0.07 -0.49 10.80
CA GLY A 8 -1.06 -0.39 11.73
C GLY A 8 -2.38 -0.31 10.98
N GLY A 9 -2.88 -1.45 10.50
CA GLY A 9 -4.06 -1.48 9.62
C GLY A 9 -5.30 -0.82 10.20
N HIS A 10 -5.44 -0.77 11.53
CA HIS A 10 -6.55 -0.08 12.17
C HIS A 10 -6.50 1.45 11.99
N GLY A 11 -5.35 2.00 11.61
CA GLY A 11 -5.20 3.41 11.25
C GLY A 11 -5.41 3.68 9.77
N SER A 12 -6.24 2.90 9.12
CA SER A 12 -6.43 2.91 7.66
C SER A 12 -6.88 4.26 7.09
N MET A 13 -7.53 5.10 7.87
CA MET A 13 -7.96 6.42 7.38
C MET A 13 -6.77 7.28 6.92
N LEU A 14 -5.61 7.14 7.56
CA LEU A 14 -4.41 7.83 7.10
C LEU A 14 -4.07 7.45 5.65
N LEU A 15 -4.05 6.15 5.37
CA LEU A 15 -3.75 5.66 4.03
C LEU A 15 -4.81 6.13 3.02
N TYR A 16 -6.08 6.04 3.35
CA TYR A 16 -7.15 6.46 2.45
C TYR A 16 -7.11 7.95 2.18
N SER A 17 -6.83 8.76 3.19
CA SER A 17 -6.70 10.21 3.01
C SER A 17 -5.55 10.55 2.07
N LEU A 18 -4.41 9.87 2.21
CA LEU A 18 -3.27 10.05 1.30
C LEU A 18 -3.62 9.60 -0.12
N LEU A 19 -4.30 8.49 -0.28
CA LEU A 19 -4.72 8.01 -1.60
C LEU A 19 -5.68 9.00 -2.26
N HIS A 20 -6.58 9.61 -1.49
CA HIS A 20 -7.45 10.67 -2.00
C HIS A 20 -6.63 11.87 -2.50
N LEU A 21 -5.71 12.35 -1.67
CA LEU A 21 -4.91 13.53 -2.00
C LEU A 21 -4.00 13.31 -3.21
N PHE A 22 -3.51 12.09 -3.40
CA PHE A 22 -2.60 11.79 -4.50
C PHE A 22 -3.29 11.25 -5.76
N GLY A 23 -4.61 11.30 -5.81
CA GLY A 23 -5.34 11.03 -7.05
C GLY A 23 -5.50 9.56 -7.41
N TYR A 24 -5.57 8.65 -6.43
CA TYR A 24 -5.74 7.23 -6.69
C TYR A 24 -7.20 6.79 -6.88
N GLY A 25 -8.08 7.75 -7.12
CA GLY A 25 -9.48 7.42 -7.43
C GLY A 25 -10.42 7.40 -6.24
N LEU A 26 -9.93 7.57 -5.02
CA LEU A 26 -10.79 7.72 -3.86
C LEU A 26 -11.36 9.13 -3.81
N THR A 27 -12.67 9.23 -3.71
CA THR A 27 -13.35 10.51 -3.61
C THR A 27 -13.56 10.90 -2.16
N LYS A 28 -13.94 12.17 -1.94
CA LYS A 28 -14.32 12.63 -0.61
C LYS A 28 -15.50 11.81 -0.08
N GLU A 29 -16.44 11.43 -0.95
CA GLU A 29 -17.58 10.60 -0.58
C GLU A 29 -17.14 9.22 -0.11
N ASP A 30 -16.14 8.61 -0.76
CA ASP A 30 -15.56 7.33 -0.31
C ASP A 30 -15.01 7.45 1.09
N LEU A 31 -14.33 8.56 1.42
CA LEU A 31 -13.84 8.81 2.77
C LEU A 31 -14.97 8.93 3.79
N MET A 32 -16.08 9.53 3.40
CA MET A 32 -17.24 9.66 4.27
C MET A 32 -17.90 8.32 4.56
N ASN A 33 -17.75 7.35 3.65
CA ASN A 33 -18.29 6.00 3.80
C ASN A 33 -17.32 5.04 4.50
N PHE A 34 -16.36 5.57 5.22
CA PHE A 34 -15.37 4.78 5.94
C PHE A 34 -16.03 3.72 6.83
N ARG A 35 -15.58 2.48 6.69
CA ARG A 35 -16.07 1.30 7.41
C ARG A 35 -17.50 0.89 7.08
N GLN A 36 -18.10 1.52 6.08
CA GLN A 36 -19.45 1.10 5.63
C GLN A 36 -19.33 -0.16 4.78
N MET A 37 -20.41 -0.95 4.76
CA MET A 37 -20.46 -2.17 3.95
C MET A 37 -20.24 -1.83 2.48
N ASP A 38 -19.40 -2.64 1.81
CA ASP A 38 -19.08 -2.51 0.38
C ASP A 38 -18.46 -1.19 -0.03
N SER A 39 -17.95 -0.40 0.93
CA SER A 39 -17.23 0.82 0.58
C SER A 39 -15.81 0.52 0.12
N LEU A 40 -15.17 1.48 -0.57
CA LEU A 40 -13.76 1.39 -0.95
C LEU A 40 -12.81 1.72 0.21
N THR A 41 -13.35 2.04 1.39
CA THR A 41 -12.58 2.40 2.57
C THR A 41 -12.91 1.49 3.75
N PRO A 42 -12.61 0.18 3.66
CA PRO A 42 -12.86 -0.74 4.78
C PRO A 42 -11.99 -0.40 5.99
N GLY A 43 -12.36 -0.91 7.15
CA GLY A 43 -11.67 -0.63 8.42
C GLY A 43 -10.18 -1.00 8.42
N HIS A 44 -9.80 -2.02 7.64
CA HIS A 44 -8.41 -2.40 7.41
C HIS A 44 -8.16 -2.41 5.91
N PRO A 45 -6.98 -1.91 5.44
CA PRO A 45 -6.67 -1.92 4.01
C PRO A 45 -6.60 -3.33 3.46
N GLU A 46 -7.17 -3.53 2.28
CA GLU A 46 -7.15 -4.84 1.61
C GLU A 46 -6.56 -4.68 0.22
N TYR A 47 -5.57 -5.49 -0.08
CA TYR A 47 -4.90 -5.49 -1.37
C TYR A 47 -5.90 -5.81 -2.48
N ARG A 48 -5.87 -5.01 -3.53
CA ARG A 48 -6.75 -5.09 -4.71
C ARG A 48 -8.20 -4.70 -4.46
N HIS A 49 -8.61 -4.43 -3.23
CA HIS A 49 -9.94 -3.89 -2.96
C HIS A 49 -9.96 -2.39 -3.25
N THR A 50 -8.92 -1.69 -2.84
CA THR A 50 -8.78 -0.24 -3.05
C THR A 50 -7.50 0.02 -3.85
N ARG A 51 -7.61 0.83 -4.91
CA ARG A 51 -6.45 1.18 -5.73
C ARG A 51 -5.40 1.90 -4.87
N GLY A 52 -4.15 1.48 -4.99
CA GLY A 52 -3.03 2.07 -4.26
C GLY A 52 -2.69 1.37 -2.96
N VAL A 53 -3.50 0.40 -2.54
CA VAL A 53 -3.19 -0.42 -1.37
C VAL A 53 -2.25 -1.53 -1.78
N GLU A 54 -1.02 -1.50 -1.26
CA GLU A 54 0.05 -2.43 -1.66
C GLU A 54 -0.03 -3.77 -0.94
N THR A 55 -0.64 -3.81 0.24
CA THR A 55 -0.79 -5.06 1.00
C THR A 55 -1.96 -4.96 1.97
N SER A 56 -2.63 -6.08 2.20
CA SER A 56 -3.67 -6.17 3.21
C SER A 56 -3.04 -6.23 4.58
N THR A 57 -3.56 -5.44 5.53
CA THR A 57 -3.08 -5.45 6.90
C THR A 57 -4.25 -5.55 7.86
N GLY A 58 -3.98 -6.03 9.04
CA GLY A 58 -4.92 -6.21 10.13
C GLY A 58 -4.17 -6.72 11.35
N PRO A 59 -3.52 -7.91 11.29
CA PRO A 59 -2.66 -8.36 12.37
C PRO A 59 -1.49 -7.39 12.56
N LEU A 60 -1.27 -6.96 13.80
CA LEU A 60 -0.20 -6.01 14.10
C LEU A 60 1.17 -6.60 13.77
N GLY A 61 2.02 -5.79 13.16
CA GLY A 61 3.37 -6.20 12.76
C GLY A 61 3.47 -6.85 11.39
N MET A 62 2.37 -7.26 10.78
CA MET A 62 2.40 -7.90 9.46
C MET A 62 2.86 -6.94 8.36
N GLY A 63 2.43 -5.66 8.43
CA GLY A 63 2.83 -4.67 7.43
C GLY A 63 4.33 -4.43 7.42
N ILE A 64 4.94 -4.35 8.60
CA ILE A 64 6.39 -4.17 8.70
C ILE A 64 7.12 -5.38 8.10
N SER A 65 6.67 -6.59 8.41
CA SER A 65 7.25 -7.81 7.85
C SER A 65 7.13 -7.84 6.32
N ASN A 66 5.97 -7.45 5.79
CA ASN A 66 5.77 -7.39 4.35
C ASN A 66 6.68 -6.33 3.70
N ALA A 67 6.84 -5.18 4.35
CA ALA A 67 7.71 -4.13 3.84
C ALA A 67 9.17 -4.57 3.78
N VAL A 68 9.65 -5.26 4.81
CA VAL A 68 11.00 -5.82 4.82
C VAL A 68 11.18 -6.83 3.69
N GLY A 69 10.20 -7.72 3.50
CA GLY A 69 10.22 -8.69 2.41
C GLY A 69 10.29 -8.03 1.05
N MET A 70 9.52 -6.98 0.83
CA MET A 70 9.54 -6.22 -0.42
C MET A 70 10.88 -5.54 -0.65
N ALA A 71 11.48 -4.96 0.40
CA ALA A 71 12.78 -4.33 0.29
C ALA A 71 13.89 -5.33 -0.05
N ILE A 72 13.85 -6.52 0.54
CA ILE A 72 14.79 -7.60 0.24
C ILE A 72 14.61 -8.04 -1.21
N ALA A 73 13.38 -8.22 -1.67
CA ALA A 73 13.09 -8.62 -3.04
C ALA A 73 13.59 -7.58 -4.04
N GLU A 74 13.37 -6.29 -3.77
CA GLU A 74 13.85 -5.21 -4.62
C GLU A 74 15.36 -5.25 -4.75
N LYS A 75 16.07 -5.38 -3.62
CA LYS A 75 17.53 -5.44 -3.62
C LYS A 75 18.06 -6.66 -4.37
N TYR A 76 17.44 -7.81 -4.17
CA TYR A 76 17.81 -9.03 -4.87
C TYR A 76 17.64 -8.88 -6.38
N LEU A 77 16.48 -8.39 -6.82
CA LEU A 77 16.22 -8.21 -8.24
C LEU A 77 17.11 -7.14 -8.86
N ALA A 78 17.40 -6.06 -8.13
CA ALA A 78 18.32 -5.04 -8.61
C ALA A 78 19.72 -5.60 -8.83
N ASN A 79 20.23 -6.39 -7.87
CA ASN A 79 21.54 -7.02 -8.01
C ASN A 79 21.61 -8.03 -9.16
N LYS A 80 20.50 -8.70 -9.44
CA LYS A 80 20.44 -9.73 -10.47
C LYS A 80 20.23 -9.15 -11.87
N PHE A 81 19.37 -8.14 -12.00
CA PHE A 81 18.93 -7.64 -13.29
C PHE A 81 19.42 -6.25 -13.66
N ASN A 82 19.74 -5.40 -12.68
CA ASN A 82 20.28 -4.08 -12.98
C ASN A 82 21.73 -4.21 -13.39
N LYS A 83 22.08 -3.57 -14.48
CA LYS A 83 23.44 -3.53 -14.98
C LYS A 83 23.83 -2.07 -15.20
N GLU A 84 25.13 -1.81 -15.43
CA GLU A 84 25.59 -0.47 -15.73
C GLU A 84 24.78 0.12 -16.88
N GLY A 85 24.19 1.27 -16.65
CA GLY A 85 23.34 1.95 -17.63
C GLY A 85 21.98 1.34 -17.85
N PHE A 86 21.56 0.33 -17.06
CA PHE A 86 20.29 -0.33 -17.22
C PHE A 86 19.71 -0.69 -15.86
N ILE A 87 18.65 0.00 -15.45
CA ILE A 87 17.99 -0.21 -14.15
C ILE A 87 16.56 -0.67 -14.38
N ILE A 88 16.23 -1.87 -13.85
CA ILE A 88 14.88 -2.44 -13.94
C ILE A 88 14.04 -2.03 -12.73
N LEU A 89 14.65 -2.02 -11.53
CA LEU A 89 14.00 -1.64 -10.28
C LEU A 89 14.80 -0.57 -9.57
N ASN A 90 14.11 0.34 -8.93
CA ASN A 90 14.71 1.36 -8.08
C ASN A 90 13.86 1.62 -6.83
#